data_60d837874f3f1ce9c89a39aa927b167d
#
_entry.id   60d837874f3f1ce9c89a39aa927b167d
#
_cell.length_a   1.000
_cell.length_b   1.000
_cell.length_c   1.000
_cell.angle_alpha   90.00
_cell.angle_beta   90.00
_cell.angle_gamma   90.00
#
_symmetry.space_group_name_H-M   'P 1'
#
loop_
_entity.id
_entity.type
_entity.pdbx_description
1 polymer ?
#
loop_
_entity_poly.entity_id
_entity_poly.type
_entity_poly.pdbx_seq_one_letter_code
_entity_poly.pdbx_strand_id
1 'polypeptide(L)'
;MSRMYGMYVRITGHDPDRAEAIKIAAQAEWNFEEWLEYPEELSANADGKLCSGEGEEEFSKRLARAVMKANGKACEVDVCCTSLEDLPHENYCYDAEDYEKLVAAQPEE
;
A
#
# COMPACT_ATOMS: atom_id res chain seq x y z
N MET A 1 -12.08 0.79 18.75
CA MET A 1 -12.95 1.56 17.90
C MET A 1 -12.27 1.89 16.58
N SER A 2 -12.98 1.74 15.49
CA SER A 2 -12.41 1.99 14.16
C SER A 2 -12.52 3.45 13.79
N ARG A 3 -11.59 3.90 12.95
CA ARG A 3 -11.61 5.24 12.43
C ARG A 3 -11.75 5.20 10.93
N MET A 4 -12.42 6.20 10.38
CA MET A 4 -12.55 6.34 8.94
C MET A 4 -11.32 7.01 8.37
N TYR A 5 -10.79 6.42 7.33
CA TYR A 5 -9.61 6.94 6.64
C TYR A 5 -9.84 6.94 5.15
N GLY A 6 -9.29 7.94 4.48
CA GLY A 6 -9.15 7.91 3.05
C GLY A 6 -7.75 7.41 2.76
N MET A 7 -7.65 6.26 2.12
CA MET A 7 -6.35 5.66 1.80
C MET A 7 -6.08 5.81 0.32
N TYR A 8 -4.88 6.28 0.02
CA TYR A 8 -4.43 6.44 -1.35
C TYR A 8 -3.10 5.71 -1.49
N VAL A 9 -2.97 4.93 -2.56
CA VAL A 9 -1.73 4.23 -2.83
C VAL A 9 -1.29 4.56 -4.25
N ARG A 10 0.02 4.76 -4.40
CA ARG A 10 0.62 5.00 -5.70
C ARG A 10 1.85 4.11 -5.80
N ILE A 11 1.91 3.33 -6.86
CA ILE A 11 2.98 2.37 -7.05
C ILE A 11 3.68 2.68 -8.36
N THR A 12 4.99 2.88 -8.29
CA THR A 12 5.80 3.17 -9.47
C THR A 12 7.01 2.25 -9.50
N GLY A 13 7.59 2.09 -10.67
CA GLY A 13 8.76 1.24 -10.81
C GLY A 13 8.45 -0.24 -10.75
N HIS A 14 7.17 -0.59 -10.81
CA HIS A 14 6.77 -2.00 -10.77
C HIS A 14 6.87 -2.63 -12.16
N ASP A 15 6.84 -3.95 -12.18
CA ASP A 15 6.83 -4.71 -13.42
C ASP A 15 5.43 -4.67 -14.01
N PRO A 16 5.24 -4.12 -15.22
CA PRO A 16 3.89 -4.05 -15.79
C PRO A 16 3.21 -5.40 -15.92
N ASP A 17 3.98 -6.48 -16.08
CA ASP A 17 3.40 -7.81 -16.16
C ASP A 17 2.83 -8.27 -14.84
N ARG A 18 3.18 -7.60 -13.75
CA ARG A 18 2.70 -7.94 -12.42
C ARG A 18 1.59 -7.03 -11.94
N ALA A 19 1.13 -6.11 -12.79
CA ALA A 19 0.14 -5.12 -12.36
C ALA A 19 -1.10 -5.79 -11.78
N GLU A 20 -1.58 -6.84 -12.42
CA GLU A 20 -2.78 -7.51 -11.95
C GLU A 20 -2.56 -8.15 -10.59
N ALA A 21 -1.42 -8.81 -10.41
CA ALA A 21 -1.10 -9.43 -9.13
C ALA A 21 -0.98 -8.38 -8.04
N ILE A 22 -0.39 -7.23 -8.37
CA ILE A 22 -0.25 -6.14 -7.42
C ILE A 22 -1.61 -5.62 -6.99
N LYS A 23 -2.52 -5.43 -7.95
CA LYS A 23 -3.85 -4.95 -7.62
C LYS A 23 -4.58 -5.92 -6.71
N ILE A 24 -4.47 -7.21 -7.00
CA ILE A 24 -5.12 -8.22 -6.17
C ILE A 24 -4.56 -8.19 -4.75
N ALA A 25 -3.23 -8.10 -4.63
CA ALA A 25 -2.60 -8.07 -3.33
C ALA A 25 -3.04 -6.85 -2.52
N ALA A 26 -3.09 -5.69 -3.18
CA ALA A 26 -3.50 -4.46 -2.50
C ALA A 26 -4.96 -4.53 -2.09
N GLN A 27 -5.82 -5.10 -2.93
CA GLN A 27 -7.24 -5.23 -2.61
C GLN A 27 -7.46 -6.11 -1.38
N ALA A 28 -6.58 -7.06 -1.15
CA ALA A 28 -6.69 -7.90 0.02
C ALA A 28 -6.42 -7.13 1.32
N GLU A 29 -5.68 -6.03 1.21
CA GLU A 29 -5.36 -5.24 2.39
C GLU A 29 -6.34 -4.10 2.62
N TRP A 30 -6.87 -3.54 1.54
CA TRP A 30 -7.79 -2.42 1.62
C TRP A 30 -8.67 -2.46 0.39
N ASN A 31 -9.93 -2.16 0.56
CA ASN A 31 -10.90 -2.26 -0.53
C ASN A 31 -10.79 -1.05 -1.46
N PHE A 32 -9.69 -0.95 -2.17
CA PHE A 32 -9.46 0.16 -3.08
C PHE A 32 -10.46 0.16 -4.23
N GLU A 33 -10.76 1.35 -4.72
CA GLU A 33 -11.65 1.53 -5.85
C GLU A 33 -10.97 2.42 -6.87
N GLU A 34 -11.51 2.40 -8.09
CA GLU A 34 -11.09 3.33 -9.13
C GLU A 34 -9.59 3.27 -9.39
N TRP A 35 -9.12 2.07 -9.71
CA TRP A 35 -7.71 1.93 -10.05
C TRP A 35 -7.39 2.70 -11.32
N LEU A 36 -6.33 3.49 -11.27
CA LEU A 36 -5.75 4.14 -12.45
C LEU A 36 -4.52 3.36 -12.82
N GLU A 37 -4.54 2.78 -14.00
CA GLU A 37 -3.47 1.88 -14.42
C GLU A 37 -2.77 2.46 -15.62
N TYR A 38 -1.51 2.81 -15.44
CA TYR A 38 -0.64 3.26 -16.51
C TYR A 38 0.54 2.31 -16.61
N PRO A 39 1.25 2.30 -17.75
CA PRO A 39 2.36 1.35 -17.88
C PRO A 39 3.41 1.46 -16.77
N GLU A 40 3.58 2.65 -16.21
CA GLU A 40 4.62 2.88 -15.22
C GLU A 40 4.07 3.22 -13.86
N GLU A 41 2.76 3.23 -13.69
CA GLU A 41 2.20 3.68 -12.43
C GLU A 41 0.84 3.07 -12.20
N LEU A 42 0.62 2.63 -10.96
CA LEU A 42 -0.69 2.21 -10.51
C LEU A 42 -1.08 3.07 -9.33
N SER A 43 -2.33 3.51 -9.29
CA SER A 43 -2.81 4.24 -8.13
C SER A 43 -4.27 3.93 -7.89
N ALA A 44 -4.68 4.08 -6.66
CA ALA A 44 -6.06 3.83 -6.28
C ALA A 44 -6.33 4.51 -4.95
N ASN A 45 -7.60 4.71 -4.65
CA ASN A 45 -7.97 5.23 -3.34
C ASN A 45 -9.31 4.66 -2.94
N ALA A 46 -9.60 4.75 -1.67
CA ALA A 46 -10.90 4.35 -1.14
C ALA A 46 -10.97 4.74 0.31
N ASP A 47 -12.16 5.10 0.75
CA ASP A 47 -12.40 5.34 2.16
C ASP A 47 -12.76 4.03 2.84
N GLY A 48 -12.39 3.91 4.10
CA GLY A 48 -12.68 2.72 4.85
C GLY A 48 -12.34 2.89 6.30
N LYS A 49 -12.48 1.83 7.05
CA LYS A 49 -12.21 1.84 8.47
C LYS A 49 -10.94 1.08 8.76
N LEU A 50 -10.06 1.71 9.50
CA LEU A 50 -8.84 1.05 9.95
C LEU A 50 -9.18 0.23 11.20
N CYS A 51 -8.64 -0.97 11.26
CA CYS A 51 -8.95 -1.86 12.38
C CYS A 51 -8.46 -1.26 13.68
N SER A 52 -9.20 -1.54 14.74
CA SER A 52 -8.82 -1.08 16.05
C SER A 52 -7.45 -1.65 16.41
N GLY A 53 -6.57 -0.78 16.90
CA GLY A 53 -5.25 -1.20 17.30
C GLY A 53 -4.20 -1.14 16.21
N GLU A 54 -4.60 -0.88 14.99
CA GLU A 54 -3.65 -0.77 13.90
C GLU A 54 -3.42 0.68 13.55
N GLY A 55 -2.16 1.11 13.54
CA GLY A 55 -1.81 2.46 13.16
C GLY A 55 -1.61 2.61 11.68
N GLU A 56 -1.54 3.85 11.23
CA GLU A 56 -1.35 4.15 9.83
C GLU A 56 -0.03 3.58 9.31
N GLU A 57 1.01 3.67 10.12
CA GLU A 57 2.32 3.16 9.70
C GLU A 57 2.29 1.64 9.55
N GLU A 58 1.64 0.97 10.47
CA GLU A 58 1.56 -0.49 10.42
C GLU A 58 0.80 -0.94 9.18
N PHE A 59 -0.30 -0.26 8.88
CA PHE A 59 -1.08 -0.57 7.70
C PHE A 59 -0.26 -0.32 6.45
N SER A 60 0.44 0.82 6.40
CA SER A 60 1.23 1.18 5.22
C SER A 60 2.34 0.18 4.96
N LYS A 61 3.01 -0.28 6.01
CA LYS A 61 4.04 -1.29 5.87
C LYS A 61 3.46 -2.60 5.33
N ARG A 62 2.32 -3.01 5.87
CA ARG A 62 1.68 -4.24 5.42
C ARG A 62 1.29 -4.15 3.95
N LEU A 63 0.73 -3.00 3.55
CA LEU A 63 0.35 -2.79 2.17
C LEU A 63 1.56 -2.80 1.26
N ALA A 64 2.62 -2.08 1.63
CA ALA A 64 3.83 -2.04 0.82
C ALA A 64 4.45 -3.42 0.67
N ARG A 65 4.46 -4.19 1.75
CA ARG A 65 5.00 -5.55 1.71
C ARG A 65 4.20 -6.42 0.75
N ALA A 66 2.88 -6.32 0.82
CA ALA A 66 2.03 -7.12 -0.06
C ALA A 66 2.27 -6.75 -1.53
N VAL A 67 2.39 -5.45 -1.81
CA VAL A 67 2.60 -4.98 -3.16
C VAL A 67 3.96 -5.47 -3.69
N MET A 68 5.00 -5.32 -2.89
CA MET A 68 6.33 -5.72 -3.34
C MET A 68 6.45 -7.22 -3.52
N LYS A 69 5.79 -7.99 -2.67
CA LYS A 69 5.78 -9.43 -2.84
C LYS A 69 5.08 -9.82 -4.13
N ALA A 70 3.97 -9.18 -4.44
CA ALA A 70 3.24 -9.44 -5.67
C ALA A 70 4.04 -9.03 -6.89
N ASN A 71 4.81 -7.94 -6.77
CA ASN A 71 5.65 -7.47 -7.85
C ASN A 71 6.84 -8.41 -8.09
N GLY A 72 7.28 -9.10 -7.05
CA GLY A 72 8.41 -10.01 -7.16
C GLY A 72 9.76 -9.35 -7.07
N LYS A 73 9.80 -8.04 -6.91
CA LYS A 73 11.02 -7.28 -6.76
C LYS A 73 10.67 -5.93 -6.17
N ALA A 74 11.70 -5.15 -5.88
CA ALA A 74 11.50 -3.84 -5.28
C ALA A 74 10.76 -2.90 -6.24
N CYS A 75 9.96 -2.04 -5.67
CA CYS A 75 9.33 -0.96 -6.40
C CYS A 75 9.03 0.13 -5.40
N GLU A 76 8.53 1.27 -5.88
CA GLU A 76 8.18 2.37 -4.99
C GLU A 76 6.70 2.32 -4.65
N VAL A 77 6.40 2.42 -3.38
CA VAL A 77 5.02 2.42 -2.89
C VAL A 77 4.84 3.65 -2.02
N ASP A 78 3.94 4.51 -2.42
CA ASP A 78 3.58 5.69 -1.63
C ASP A 78 2.18 5.48 -1.09
N VAL A 79 2.02 5.64 0.21
CA VAL A 79 0.72 5.48 0.85
C VAL A 79 0.38 6.77 1.57
N CYS A 80 -0.79 7.28 1.31
CA CYS A 80 -1.27 8.48 1.98
C CYS A 80 -2.49 8.11 2.81
N CYS A 81 -2.41 8.30 4.11
CA CYS A 81 -3.50 7.99 5.04
C CYS A 81 -4.08 9.30 5.54
N THR A 82 -5.33 9.56 5.21
CA THR A 82 -6.00 10.78 5.63
C THR A 82 -7.13 10.42 6.59
N SER A 83 -7.00 10.88 7.82
CA SER A 83 -8.09 10.70 8.77
C SER A 83 -9.24 11.61 8.36
N LEU A 84 -10.40 11.03 8.15
CA LEU A 84 -11.56 11.80 7.71
C LEU A 84 -12.21 12.56 8.87
N GLU A 85 -11.79 12.26 10.09
CA GLU A 85 -12.32 12.92 11.27
C GLU A 85 -11.37 13.98 11.81
N ASP A 86 -10.09 13.86 11.49
CA ASP A 86 -9.09 14.61 12.20
C ASP A 86 -7.90 14.90 11.31
N LEU A 87 -8.13 15.60 10.20
CA LEU A 87 -7.03 16.01 9.32
C LEU A 87 -5.91 16.59 10.15
N PRO A 88 -4.66 16.43 9.83
CA PRO A 88 -4.08 16.22 8.51
C PRO A 88 -3.82 14.76 8.19
N HIS A 89 -3.19 14.56 7.03
CA HIS A 89 -2.86 13.23 6.55
C HIS A 89 -1.42 12.88 6.87
N GLU A 90 -1.11 11.60 6.72
CA GLU A 90 0.23 11.07 6.88
C GLU A 90 0.64 10.39 5.60
N ASN A 91 1.87 10.61 5.19
CA ASN A 91 2.43 9.99 3.98
C ASN A 91 3.53 9.02 4.36
N TYR A 92 3.53 7.87 3.71
CA TYR A 92 4.54 6.84 3.93
C TYR A 92 5.07 6.41 2.58
N CYS A 93 6.39 6.40 2.45
CA CYS A 93 7.06 6.02 1.20
C CYS A 93 7.95 4.82 1.45
N TYR A 94 7.89 3.86 0.56
CA TYR A 94 8.71 2.65 0.64
C TYR A 94 9.37 2.42 -0.69
N ASP A 95 10.66 2.08 -0.67
CA ASP A 95 11.42 1.92 -1.90
C ASP A 95 12.28 0.66 -1.81
N ALA A 96 13.34 0.61 -2.64
CA ALA A 96 14.16 -0.60 -2.71
C ALA A 96 14.83 -0.92 -1.38
N GLU A 97 15.22 0.09 -0.62
CA GLU A 97 15.82 -0.17 0.69
C GLU A 97 14.81 -0.83 1.62
N ASP A 98 13.59 -0.37 1.54
CA ASP A 98 12.54 -0.94 2.39
C ASP A 98 12.16 -2.33 1.94
N TYR A 99 12.34 -2.63 0.67
CA TYR A 99 12.02 -3.96 0.17
C TYR A 99 12.77 -5.04 0.96
N GLU A 100 14.05 -4.81 1.21
CA GLU A 100 14.82 -5.79 1.96
C GLU A 100 14.31 -5.93 3.37
N LYS A 101 13.87 -4.84 3.98
CA LYS A 101 13.36 -4.88 5.33
C LYS A 101 11.98 -5.50 5.40
N LEU A 102 11.15 -5.24 4.39
CA LEU A 102 9.76 -5.68 4.43
C LEU A 102 9.57 -7.09 3.90
N VAL A 103 10.38 -7.49 2.93
CA VAL A 103 10.16 -8.75 2.25
C VAL A 103 11.36 -9.67 2.41
N ALA A 104 12.53 -9.22 1.92
CA ALA A 104 13.68 -10.11 1.83
C ALA A 104 14.25 -10.46 3.20
N ALA A 105 14.30 -9.48 4.10
CA ALA A 105 14.87 -9.70 5.44
C ALA A 105 13.85 -10.21 6.43
N GLN A 106 12.58 -10.25 6.04
CA GLN A 106 11.52 -10.67 6.95
C GLN A 106 11.58 -12.16 7.14
N PRO A 107 11.70 -12.63 8.38
CA PRO A 107 11.70 -14.08 8.59
C PRO A 107 10.33 -14.67 8.30
N GLU A 108 10.35 -15.90 7.85
CA GLU A 108 9.11 -16.62 7.64
C GLU A 108 8.57 -17.15 8.94
N GLU A 109 7.29 -17.05 9.09
CA GLU A 109 6.64 -17.64 10.28
C GLU A 109 6.25 -19.06 10.07
#